data_149b56929a8e9ea83c069fe59e6641cc
#
_entry.id   149b56929a8e9ea83c069fe59e6641cc
#
_cell.length_a   1.000
_cell.length_b   1.000
_cell.length_c   1.000
_cell.angle_alpha   90.00
_cell.angle_beta   90.00
_cell.angle_gamma   90.00
#
_symmetry.space_group_name_H-M   'P 1'
#
loop_
_entity.id
_entity.type
_entity.pdbx_description
1 polymer ?
#
loop_
_entity_poly.entity_id
_entity_poly.type
_entity_poly.pdbx_seq_one_letter_code
_entity_poly.pdbx_strand_id
1 'polypeptide(L)'
;MSESALPRKNNAYNRFLLLVAGLGGLLYGVDVGIIAGALPYLEATSGLNAGQLSIVVAAVLLGSVISTLFAGMLADWMGRRLVMTLSGILFVTSIPTIALAHGYEPLVLGRVLQGISAGLIGVVVPLYLAECLTPDSRGKGTAIFQWLLTLGIVAAALVGIYFSFRVDEVTKLGDPAKVLAFKDTAWRSIFWVSLPPGVLFVIGTVMVAESPRWLFRRGRTEAARAALLRSRAVAQADAELGEMAAETAKRSTGERVKESLLRRKYVIPFVLACIILACTQAVGINSIIAYNTTILLQSGLSDVQAHWGYVFFTIVNFLMTFAGVMLVDRKGRKFLLSIGTTGLFISLLAVGILFSRAESRRVDSSRAMQAMVGAGQKLSLVYDHKTADTLLTAAGKAGQAAADQATSLIVIYSYGDFRAATPVARSDDAMAKPVEINRESCVPANKVVAFFSNPFGNLEAARQAPLKIENALITPVPGAGNGWLVAISLLVYA
;
A
#
# COMPACT_ATOMS: atom_id res chain seq x y z
N MET A 1 -34.60 29.32 17.62
CA MET A 1 -33.96 28.69 18.76
C MET A 1 -32.47 28.98 18.66
N SER A 2 -31.91 29.81 19.56
CA SER A 2 -30.53 30.24 19.52
C SER A 2 -29.60 29.04 19.71
N GLU A 3 -28.68 28.82 18.75
CA GLU A 3 -27.52 27.95 18.92
C GLU A 3 -26.76 28.41 20.19
N SER A 4 -26.89 27.68 21.27
CA SER A 4 -26.08 27.91 22.47
C SER A 4 -24.64 27.50 22.05
N ALA A 5 -23.81 28.49 21.76
CA ALA A 5 -22.41 28.31 21.42
C ALA A 5 -21.75 27.47 22.53
N LEU A 6 -21.19 26.33 22.20
CA LEU A 6 -20.41 25.49 23.10
C LEU A 6 -19.31 26.32 23.77
N PRO A 7 -19.01 26.09 25.05
CA PRO A 7 -17.93 26.77 25.74
C PRO A 7 -16.61 26.61 24.92
N ARG A 8 -15.82 27.67 24.85
CA ARG A 8 -14.56 27.73 24.06
C ARG A 8 -13.63 26.50 24.28
N LYS A 9 -13.63 25.96 25.49
CA LYS A 9 -12.84 24.80 25.92
C LYS A 9 -13.31 23.49 25.25
N ASN A 10 -14.59 23.30 25.04
CA ASN A 10 -15.17 22.11 24.40
C ASN A 10 -14.87 22.09 22.88
N ASN A 11 -14.87 23.27 22.25
CA ASN A 11 -14.48 23.39 20.83
C ASN A 11 -13.00 23.09 20.60
N ALA A 12 -12.12 23.47 21.53
CA ALA A 12 -10.69 23.15 21.44
C ALA A 12 -10.44 21.63 21.53
N TYR A 13 -11.11 20.95 22.46
CA TYR A 13 -10.99 19.49 22.58
C TYR A 13 -11.54 18.75 21.36
N ASN A 14 -12.67 19.16 20.81
CA ASN A 14 -13.22 18.57 19.58
C ASN A 14 -12.27 18.73 18.38
N ARG A 15 -11.63 19.90 18.25
CA ARG A 15 -10.60 20.12 17.21
C ARG A 15 -9.38 19.21 17.43
N PHE A 16 -8.93 19.06 18.68
CA PHE A 16 -7.83 18.17 19.03
C PHE A 16 -8.17 16.70 18.72
N LEU A 17 -9.38 16.25 19.03
CA LEU A 17 -9.86 14.92 18.71
C LEU A 17 -9.88 14.66 17.21
N LEU A 18 -10.37 15.63 16.41
CA LEU A 18 -10.35 15.57 14.97
C LEU A 18 -8.93 15.55 14.40
N LEU A 19 -8.01 16.31 15.01
CA LEU A 19 -6.59 16.29 14.63
C LEU A 19 -5.95 14.93 14.87
N VAL A 20 -6.15 14.34 16.05
CA VAL A 20 -5.61 13.01 16.39
C VAL A 20 -6.17 11.94 15.45
N ALA A 21 -7.48 11.97 15.20
CA ALA A 21 -8.09 11.05 14.26
C ALA A 21 -7.62 11.27 12.83
N GLY A 22 -7.43 12.52 12.44
CA GLY A 22 -6.85 12.90 11.16
C GLY A 22 -5.41 12.43 10.99
N LEU A 23 -4.58 12.51 12.06
CA LEU A 23 -3.24 11.91 12.05
C LEU A 23 -3.30 10.40 11.81
N GLY A 24 -4.29 9.69 12.37
CA GLY A 24 -4.52 8.28 12.06
C GLY A 24 -4.80 8.05 10.57
N GLY A 25 -5.65 8.88 9.95
CA GLY A 25 -5.88 8.85 8.50
C GLY A 25 -4.61 9.12 7.70
N LEU A 26 -3.86 10.16 8.06
CA LEU A 26 -2.60 10.53 7.43
C LEU A 26 -1.58 9.38 7.49
N LEU A 27 -1.44 8.72 8.65
CA LEU A 27 -0.55 7.57 8.80
C LEU A 27 -0.94 6.41 7.90
N TYR A 28 -2.23 6.09 7.86
CA TYR A 28 -2.74 5.06 6.96
C TYR A 28 -2.43 5.39 5.50
N GLY A 29 -2.60 6.66 5.11
CA GLY A 29 -2.27 7.12 3.76
C GLY A 29 -0.78 7.06 3.44
N VAL A 30 0.07 7.49 4.36
CA VAL A 30 1.53 7.39 4.22
C VAL A 30 1.94 5.93 4.06
N ASP A 31 1.36 5.02 4.86
CA ASP A 31 1.66 3.58 4.77
C ASP A 31 1.35 3.00 3.38
N VAL A 32 0.20 3.34 2.83
CA VAL A 32 -0.21 2.89 1.50
C VAL A 32 0.67 3.49 0.39
N GLY A 33 1.04 4.77 0.51
CA GLY A 33 1.73 5.50 -0.56
C GLY A 33 3.25 5.36 -0.57
N ILE A 34 3.87 5.10 0.58
CA ILE A 34 5.33 5.22 0.75
C ILE A 34 6.12 4.20 -0.06
N ILE A 35 5.54 3.02 -0.27
CA ILE A 35 6.22 1.93 -0.98
C ILE A 35 6.48 2.28 -2.46
N ALA A 36 5.59 3.03 -3.11
CA ALA A 36 5.73 3.40 -4.51
C ALA A 36 6.99 4.23 -4.78
N GLY A 37 7.34 5.13 -3.85
CA GLY A 37 8.57 5.92 -3.94
C GLY A 37 9.84 5.14 -3.55
N ALA A 38 9.71 4.15 -2.67
CA ALA A 38 10.85 3.37 -2.17
C ALA A 38 11.18 2.14 -3.04
N LEU A 39 10.18 1.55 -3.70
CA LEU A 39 10.29 0.27 -4.37
C LEU A 39 11.38 0.21 -5.45
N PRO A 40 11.54 1.18 -6.36
CA PRO A 40 12.59 1.13 -7.37
C PRO A 40 14.00 1.08 -6.76
N TYR A 41 14.22 1.78 -5.65
CA TYR A 41 15.52 1.81 -4.96
C TYR A 41 15.75 0.54 -4.13
N LEU A 42 14.71 0.03 -3.48
CA LEU A 42 14.74 -1.27 -2.80
C LEU A 42 15.05 -2.39 -3.78
N GLU A 43 14.39 -2.41 -4.94
CA GLU A 43 14.64 -3.38 -6.01
C GLU A 43 16.09 -3.35 -6.48
N ALA A 44 16.64 -2.16 -6.70
CA ALA A 44 18.02 -1.99 -7.17
C ALA A 44 19.08 -2.41 -6.15
N THR A 45 18.79 -2.38 -4.84
CA THR A 45 19.81 -2.50 -3.79
C THR A 45 19.71 -3.73 -2.92
N SER A 46 18.52 -4.29 -2.72
CA SER A 46 18.26 -5.38 -1.77
C SER A 46 18.79 -6.76 -2.19
N GLY A 47 18.99 -6.99 -3.50
CA GLY A 47 19.32 -8.32 -4.03
C GLY A 47 18.18 -9.35 -3.93
N LEU A 48 16.97 -8.91 -3.64
CA LEU A 48 15.78 -9.77 -3.59
C LEU A 48 15.28 -10.07 -5.01
N ASN A 49 14.76 -11.28 -5.19
CA ASN A 49 14.09 -11.63 -6.45
C ASN A 49 12.70 -10.98 -6.56
N ALA A 50 12.12 -10.98 -7.76
CA ALA A 50 10.82 -10.34 -8.01
C ALA A 50 9.69 -10.93 -7.15
N GLY A 51 9.70 -12.24 -6.86
CA GLY A 51 8.73 -12.89 -5.99
C GLY A 51 8.84 -12.41 -4.53
N GLN A 52 10.06 -12.31 -4.01
CA GLN A 52 10.33 -11.79 -2.66
C GLN A 52 9.90 -10.33 -2.53
N LEU A 53 10.20 -9.48 -3.53
CA LEU A 53 9.76 -8.09 -3.57
C LEU A 53 8.23 -7.99 -3.57
N SER A 54 7.56 -8.82 -4.35
CA SER A 54 6.09 -8.88 -4.37
C SER A 54 5.50 -9.25 -3.02
N ILE A 55 6.13 -10.20 -2.30
CA ILE A 55 5.72 -10.56 -0.93
C ILE A 55 5.95 -9.40 0.05
N VAL A 56 7.08 -8.70 -0.02
CA VAL A 56 7.35 -7.51 0.80
C VAL A 56 6.27 -6.44 0.58
N VAL A 57 5.87 -6.20 -0.67
CA VAL A 57 4.77 -5.26 -0.99
C VAL A 57 3.43 -5.76 -0.46
N ALA A 58 3.11 -7.04 -0.66
CA ALA A 58 1.84 -7.64 -0.25
C ALA A 58 1.70 -7.86 1.27
N ALA A 59 2.82 -7.96 2.00
CA ALA A 59 2.84 -8.26 3.43
C ALA A 59 2.03 -7.24 4.28
N VAL A 60 2.00 -5.98 3.87
CA VAL A 60 1.16 -4.95 4.51
C VAL A 60 -0.33 -5.29 4.37
N LEU A 61 -0.75 -5.72 3.18
CA LEU A 61 -2.15 -6.08 2.95
C LEU A 61 -2.54 -7.30 3.78
N LEU A 62 -1.64 -8.30 3.89
CA LEU A 62 -1.84 -9.47 4.74
C LEU A 62 -2.02 -9.07 6.21
N GLY A 63 -1.12 -8.25 6.75
CA GLY A 63 -1.21 -7.73 8.11
C GLY A 63 -2.52 -6.95 8.35
N SER A 64 -2.91 -6.11 7.38
CA SER A 64 -4.14 -5.32 7.44
C SER A 64 -5.39 -6.20 7.44
N VAL A 65 -5.46 -7.22 6.59
CA VAL A 65 -6.60 -8.17 6.56
C VAL A 65 -6.74 -8.89 7.89
N ILE A 66 -5.65 -9.46 8.42
CA ILE A 66 -5.68 -10.17 9.70
C ILE A 66 -6.14 -9.25 10.82
N SER A 67 -5.56 -8.06 10.94
CA SER A 67 -5.89 -7.14 12.03
C SER A 67 -7.31 -6.58 11.93
N THR A 68 -7.81 -6.32 10.73
CA THR A 68 -9.18 -5.82 10.50
C THR A 68 -10.23 -6.81 10.98
N LEU A 69 -10.02 -8.13 10.80
CA LEU A 69 -10.92 -9.16 11.28
C LEU A 69 -11.11 -9.12 12.80
N PHE A 70 -10.07 -8.78 13.54
CA PHE A 70 -10.09 -8.78 15.01
C PHE A 70 -10.21 -7.37 15.61
N ALA A 71 -10.09 -6.31 14.82
CA ALA A 71 -10.05 -4.93 15.30
C ALA A 71 -11.28 -4.54 16.14
N GLY A 72 -12.48 -4.94 15.71
CA GLY A 72 -13.72 -4.69 16.45
C GLY A 72 -13.75 -5.40 17.80
N MET A 73 -13.36 -6.67 17.84
CA MET A 73 -13.27 -7.45 19.09
C MET A 73 -12.26 -6.85 20.07
N LEU A 74 -11.08 -6.51 19.56
CA LEU A 74 -10.03 -5.88 20.37
C LEU A 74 -10.51 -4.55 20.93
N ALA A 75 -11.17 -3.71 20.11
CA ALA A 75 -11.72 -2.44 20.53
C ALA A 75 -12.83 -2.59 21.59
N ASP A 76 -13.67 -3.62 21.49
CA ASP A 76 -14.71 -3.91 22.49
C ASP A 76 -14.12 -4.45 23.79
N TRP A 77 -13.05 -5.23 23.72
CA TRP A 77 -12.39 -5.82 24.88
C TRP A 77 -11.50 -4.82 25.63
N MET A 78 -10.59 -4.15 24.92
CA MET A 78 -9.55 -3.30 25.52
C MET A 78 -9.93 -1.81 25.59
N GLY A 79 -10.93 -1.37 24.83
CA GLY A 79 -11.28 0.03 24.63
C GLY A 79 -10.69 0.62 23.35
N ARG A 80 -11.32 1.68 22.86
CA ARG A 80 -10.93 2.28 21.56
C ARG A 80 -9.60 3.01 21.67
N ARG A 81 -9.41 3.78 22.72
CA ARG A 81 -8.19 4.55 22.97
C ARG A 81 -6.96 3.65 23.06
N LEU A 82 -7.03 2.55 23.82
CA LEU A 82 -5.89 1.66 23.99
C LEU A 82 -5.50 0.98 22.67
N VAL A 83 -6.49 0.51 21.89
CA VAL A 83 -6.23 -0.10 20.57
C VAL A 83 -5.63 0.90 19.59
N MET A 84 -6.10 2.17 19.59
CA MET A 84 -5.48 3.25 18.81
C MET A 84 -4.03 3.50 19.23
N THR A 85 -3.73 3.50 20.52
CA THR A 85 -2.37 3.68 21.03
C THR A 85 -1.47 2.50 20.62
N LEU A 86 -1.95 1.27 20.77
CA LEU A 86 -1.21 0.07 20.35
C LEU A 86 -0.95 0.05 18.83
N SER A 87 -1.95 0.47 18.03
CA SER A 87 -1.74 0.57 16.58
C SER A 87 -0.65 1.59 16.24
N GLY A 88 -0.63 2.74 16.92
CA GLY A 88 0.44 3.73 16.76
C GLY A 88 1.82 3.20 17.17
N ILE A 89 1.91 2.46 18.27
CA ILE A 89 3.16 1.83 18.72
C ILE A 89 3.64 0.79 17.69
N LEU A 90 2.75 -0.05 17.17
CA LEU A 90 3.08 -1.01 16.10
C LEU A 90 3.60 -0.30 14.85
N PHE A 91 3.00 0.83 14.46
CA PHE A 91 3.50 1.63 13.37
C PHE A 91 4.91 2.16 13.64
N VAL A 92 5.12 2.80 14.79
CA VAL A 92 6.42 3.37 15.19
C VAL A 92 7.51 2.31 15.25
N THR A 93 7.20 1.11 15.73
CA THR A 93 8.18 -0.01 15.81
C THR A 93 8.42 -0.67 14.46
N SER A 94 7.45 -0.65 13.55
CA SER A 94 7.61 -1.21 12.20
C SER A 94 8.65 -0.44 11.37
N ILE A 95 8.73 0.88 11.55
CA ILE A 95 9.63 1.74 10.77
C ILE A 95 11.11 1.38 10.96
N PRO A 96 11.67 1.33 12.18
CA PRO A 96 13.06 0.89 12.35
C PRO A 96 13.25 -0.57 11.92
N THR A 97 12.27 -1.44 12.10
CA THR A 97 12.34 -2.82 11.63
C THR A 97 12.53 -2.91 10.12
N ILE A 98 11.85 -2.05 9.34
CA ILE A 98 12.01 -1.96 7.89
C ILE A 98 13.30 -1.24 7.53
N ALA A 99 13.51 -0.04 8.07
CA ALA A 99 14.60 0.84 7.65
C ALA A 99 16.00 0.33 8.02
N LEU A 100 16.11 -0.48 9.07
CA LEU A 100 17.36 -1.15 9.49
C LEU A 100 17.44 -2.60 9.01
N ALA A 101 16.49 -3.07 8.22
CA ALA A 101 16.46 -4.43 7.73
C ALA A 101 17.69 -4.77 6.88
N HIS A 102 18.28 -5.92 7.16
CA HIS A 102 19.30 -6.56 6.34
C HIS A 102 18.74 -7.91 5.87
N GLY A 103 18.28 -7.97 4.63
CA GLY A 103 17.68 -9.17 4.04
C GLY A 103 16.14 -9.21 4.06
N TYR A 104 15.61 -10.34 3.62
CA TYR A 104 14.19 -10.50 3.32
C TYR A 104 13.29 -10.58 4.56
N GLU A 105 13.66 -11.41 5.55
CA GLU A 105 12.78 -11.72 6.69
C GLU A 105 12.40 -10.49 7.54
N PRO A 106 13.36 -9.61 7.97
CA PRO A 106 13.00 -8.43 8.74
C PRO A 106 12.20 -7.41 7.93
N LEU A 107 12.40 -7.32 6.61
CA LEU A 107 11.56 -6.50 5.74
C LEU A 107 10.11 -6.96 5.76
N VAL A 108 9.87 -8.26 5.56
CA VAL A 108 8.52 -8.84 5.60
C VAL A 108 7.89 -8.64 6.98
N LEU A 109 8.63 -8.91 8.06
CA LEU A 109 8.14 -8.71 9.43
C LEU A 109 7.72 -7.26 9.67
N GLY A 110 8.57 -6.30 9.32
CA GLY A 110 8.27 -4.89 9.47
C GLY A 110 7.04 -4.46 8.66
N ARG A 111 6.90 -4.97 7.44
CA ARG A 111 5.73 -4.70 6.58
C ARG A 111 4.45 -5.33 7.12
N VAL A 112 4.51 -6.53 7.70
CA VAL A 112 3.35 -7.15 8.38
C VAL A 112 2.94 -6.32 9.60
N LEU A 113 3.89 -5.89 10.45
CA LEU A 113 3.61 -5.03 11.61
C LEU A 113 2.95 -3.71 11.19
N GLN A 114 3.47 -3.10 10.12
CA GLN A 114 2.92 -1.88 9.51
C GLN A 114 1.47 -2.12 9.04
N GLY A 115 1.21 -3.25 8.36
CA GLY A 115 -0.12 -3.64 7.93
C GLY A 115 -1.09 -3.89 9.10
N ILE A 116 -0.63 -4.55 10.16
CA ILE A 116 -1.44 -4.74 11.38
C ILE A 116 -1.85 -3.38 11.96
N SER A 117 -0.91 -2.44 12.04
CA SER A 117 -1.19 -1.08 12.47
C SER A 117 -2.26 -0.41 11.60
N ALA A 118 -2.07 -0.45 10.28
CA ALA A 118 -2.97 0.17 9.32
C ALA A 118 -4.40 -0.39 9.41
N GLY A 119 -4.57 -1.71 9.51
CA GLY A 119 -5.87 -2.34 9.65
C GLY A 119 -6.58 -1.96 10.96
N LEU A 120 -5.84 -1.88 12.07
CA LEU A 120 -6.40 -1.40 13.34
C LEU A 120 -6.81 0.08 13.26
N ILE A 121 -5.96 0.96 12.70
CA ILE A 121 -6.27 2.38 12.51
C ILE A 121 -7.51 2.54 11.64
N GLY A 122 -7.58 1.83 10.51
CA GLY A 122 -8.68 1.93 9.55
C GLY A 122 -10.05 1.57 10.11
N VAL A 123 -10.12 0.71 11.13
CA VAL A 123 -11.37 0.31 11.79
C VAL A 123 -11.63 1.13 13.04
N VAL A 124 -10.63 1.24 13.93
CA VAL A 124 -10.87 1.75 15.29
C VAL A 124 -10.96 3.27 15.33
N VAL A 125 -10.23 3.99 14.47
CA VAL A 125 -10.30 5.47 14.47
C VAL A 125 -11.67 5.97 13.98
N PRO A 126 -12.24 5.51 12.86
CA PRO A 126 -13.60 5.88 12.48
C PRO A 126 -14.66 5.46 13.50
N LEU A 127 -14.52 4.28 14.10
CA LEU A 127 -15.41 3.82 15.18
C LEU A 127 -15.34 4.75 16.38
N TYR A 128 -14.14 5.13 16.83
CA TYR A 128 -13.92 6.06 17.92
C TYR A 128 -14.57 7.43 17.65
N LEU A 129 -14.38 7.96 16.42
CA LEU A 129 -15.01 9.21 16.00
C LEU A 129 -16.54 9.13 16.05
N ALA A 130 -17.13 8.03 15.57
CA ALA A 130 -18.57 7.82 15.57
C ALA A 130 -19.16 7.75 16.99
N GLU A 131 -18.38 7.31 17.98
CA GLU A 131 -18.78 7.22 19.39
C GLU A 131 -18.51 8.51 20.17
N CYS A 132 -17.50 9.31 19.79
CA CYS A 132 -17.08 10.51 20.50
C CYS A 132 -17.68 11.80 19.94
N LEU A 133 -18.03 11.85 18.64
CA LEU A 133 -18.62 13.03 18.01
C LEU A 133 -20.15 13.05 18.14
N THR A 134 -20.71 14.27 18.14
CA THR A 134 -22.16 14.47 18.07
C THR A 134 -22.72 13.97 16.72
N PRO A 135 -23.99 13.58 16.62
CA PRO A 135 -24.61 13.09 15.38
C PRO A 135 -24.34 14.00 14.18
N ASP A 136 -24.45 15.32 14.35
CA ASP A 136 -24.24 16.33 13.32
C ASP A 136 -22.78 16.45 12.85
N SER A 137 -21.83 16.03 13.69
CA SER A 137 -20.38 16.11 13.44
C SER A 137 -19.76 14.79 12.97
N ARG A 138 -20.48 13.66 13.05
CA ARG A 138 -19.97 12.32 12.70
C ARG A 138 -19.55 12.24 11.25
N GLY A 139 -20.38 12.75 10.33
CA GLY A 139 -20.07 12.78 8.92
C GLY A 139 -18.81 13.59 8.61
N LYS A 140 -18.65 14.75 9.26
CA LYS A 140 -17.44 15.59 9.14
C LYS A 140 -16.19 14.86 9.64
N GLY A 141 -16.30 14.15 10.77
CA GLY A 141 -15.17 13.39 11.33
C GLY A 141 -14.68 12.28 10.41
N THR A 142 -15.59 11.51 9.84
CA THR A 142 -15.26 10.43 8.88
C THR A 142 -14.67 11.02 7.58
N ALA A 143 -15.21 12.13 7.10
CA ALA A 143 -14.69 12.83 5.92
C ALA A 143 -13.26 13.36 6.16
N ILE A 144 -12.96 13.93 7.33
CA ILE A 144 -11.62 14.40 7.70
C ILE A 144 -10.62 13.22 7.73
N PHE A 145 -11.00 12.08 8.30
CA PHE A 145 -10.15 10.89 8.31
C PHE A 145 -9.79 10.46 6.87
N GLN A 146 -10.78 10.34 6.00
CA GLN A 146 -10.58 9.93 4.61
C GLN A 146 -9.77 10.97 3.82
N TRP A 147 -10.01 12.25 4.05
CA TRP A 147 -9.31 13.32 3.36
C TRP A 147 -7.83 13.38 3.77
N LEU A 148 -7.54 13.23 5.07
CA LEU A 148 -6.16 13.17 5.56
C LEU A 148 -5.46 11.87 5.18
N LEU A 149 -6.19 10.78 4.93
CA LEU A 149 -5.65 9.56 4.35
C LEU A 149 -5.10 9.84 2.94
N THR A 150 -5.90 10.43 2.05
CA THR A 150 -5.43 10.75 0.69
C THR A 150 -4.33 11.81 0.69
N LEU A 151 -4.36 12.77 1.62
CA LEU A 151 -3.25 13.71 1.84
C LEU A 151 -1.96 12.98 2.27
N GLY A 152 -2.07 11.92 3.07
CA GLY A 152 -0.94 11.06 3.45
C GLY A 152 -0.29 10.39 2.25
N ILE A 153 -1.09 9.93 1.27
CA ILE A 153 -0.55 9.36 0.03
C ILE A 153 0.19 10.43 -0.77
N VAL A 154 -0.36 11.66 -0.87
CA VAL A 154 0.34 12.80 -1.51
C VAL A 154 1.65 13.12 -0.80
N ALA A 155 1.66 13.17 0.53
CA ALA A 155 2.88 13.43 1.31
C ALA A 155 3.96 12.37 1.04
N ALA A 156 3.57 11.09 0.98
CA ALA A 156 4.47 10.00 0.62
C ALA A 156 5.04 10.14 -0.80
N ALA A 157 4.22 10.54 -1.78
CA ALA A 157 4.66 10.80 -3.14
C ALA A 157 5.65 11.97 -3.22
N LEU A 158 5.43 13.05 -2.45
CA LEU A 158 6.34 14.19 -2.36
C LEU A 158 7.68 13.81 -1.72
N VAL A 159 7.70 12.91 -0.76
CA VAL A 159 8.95 12.35 -0.23
C VAL A 159 9.67 11.52 -1.29
N GLY A 160 8.95 10.70 -2.04
CA GLY A 160 9.50 9.91 -3.14
C GLY A 160 10.19 10.77 -4.20
N ILE A 161 9.52 11.82 -4.71
CA ILE A 161 10.11 12.71 -5.72
C ILE A 161 11.32 13.49 -5.19
N TYR A 162 11.31 13.90 -3.92
CA TYR A 162 12.47 14.54 -3.30
C TYR A 162 13.70 13.64 -3.38
N PHE A 163 13.58 12.36 -2.99
CA PHE A 163 14.70 11.42 -3.07
C PHE A 163 15.07 11.08 -4.52
N SER A 164 14.12 11.09 -5.45
CA SER A 164 14.41 10.89 -6.87
C SER A 164 15.32 12.00 -7.44
N PHE A 165 15.05 13.25 -7.11
CA PHE A 165 15.97 14.36 -7.47
C PHE A 165 17.37 14.17 -6.88
N ARG A 166 17.45 13.74 -5.63
CA ARG A 166 18.75 13.50 -4.97
C ARG A 166 19.51 12.32 -5.60
N VAL A 167 18.81 11.26 -5.99
CA VAL A 167 19.40 10.12 -6.72
C VAL A 167 19.91 10.58 -8.10
N ASP A 168 19.15 11.41 -8.82
CA ASP A 168 19.55 11.96 -10.11
C ASP A 168 20.82 12.81 -10.01
N GLU A 169 20.92 13.66 -8.97
CA GLU A 169 22.14 14.44 -8.68
C GLU A 169 23.37 13.53 -8.47
N VAL A 170 23.23 12.47 -7.65
CA VAL A 170 24.33 11.54 -7.39
C VAL A 170 24.68 10.73 -8.64
N THR A 171 23.69 10.38 -9.47
CA THR A 171 23.89 9.66 -10.73
C THR A 171 24.74 10.47 -11.71
N LYS A 172 24.59 11.79 -11.76
CA LYS A 172 25.40 12.70 -12.58
C LYS A 172 26.88 12.73 -12.21
N LEU A 173 27.24 12.28 -11.01
CA LEU A 173 28.66 12.16 -10.59
C LEU A 173 29.38 10.99 -11.24
N GLY A 174 28.67 10.04 -11.87
CA GLY A 174 29.21 8.95 -12.66
C GLY A 174 29.89 7.82 -11.86
N ASP A 175 29.70 7.74 -10.54
CA ASP A 175 30.27 6.70 -9.68
C ASP A 175 29.20 5.65 -9.29
N PRO A 176 29.20 4.44 -9.90
CA PRO A 176 28.19 3.41 -9.66
C PRO A 176 28.07 2.99 -8.19
N ALA A 177 29.20 2.91 -7.48
CA ALA A 177 29.20 2.50 -6.07
C ALA A 177 28.49 3.53 -5.18
N LYS A 178 28.72 4.82 -5.42
CA LYS A 178 28.04 5.91 -4.71
C LYS A 178 26.55 5.96 -5.03
N VAL A 179 26.17 5.73 -6.29
CA VAL A 179 24.76 5.71 -6.70
C VAL A 179 24.02 4.58 -6.00
N LEU A 180 24.58 3.37 -5.96
CA LEU A 180 23.96 2.22 -5.28
C LEU A 180 23.88 2.44 -3.76
N ALA A 181 24.93 2.95 -3.14
CA ALA A 181 24.91 3.26 -1.70
C ALA A 181 23.89 4.35 -1.37
N PHE A 182 23.73 5.35 -2.25
CA PHE A 182 22.72 6.39 -2.07
C PHE A 182 21.30 5.86 -2.29
N LYS A 183 21.06 5.02 -3.29
CA LYS A 183 19.77 4.33 -3.49
C LYS A 183 19.37 3.51 -2.26
N ASP A 184 20.32 2.78 -1.63
CA ASP A 184 20.06 2.05 -0.38
C ASP A 184 19.68 2.99 0.77
N THR A 185 20.40 4.10 0.92
CA THR A 185 20.07 5.13 1.91
C THR A 185 18.73 5.80 1.60
N ALA A 186 18.39 6.02 0.34
CA ALA A 186 17.18 6.70 -0.09
C ALA A 186 15.92 5.93 0.32
N TRP A 187 15.80 4.63 -0.01
CA TRP A 187 14.61 3.88 0.37
C TRP A 187 14.44 3.75 1.89
N ARG A 188 15.55 3.59 2.62
CA ARG A 188 15.53 3.55 4.10
C ARG A 188 15.05 4.89 4.67
N SER A 189 15.57 6.00 4.14
CA SER A 189 15.21 7.36 4.56
C SER A 189 13.74 7.69 4.25
N ILE A 190 13.21 7.22 3.11
CA ILE A 190 11.80 7.35 2.76
C ILE A 190 10.93 6.76 3.88
N PHE A 191 11.25 5.57 4.39
CA PHE A 191 10.52 4.99 5.53
C PHE A 191 10.70 5.80 6.82
N TRP A 192 11.91 6.28 7.13
CA TRP A 192 12.19 7.07 8.34
C TRP A 192 11.35 8.35 8.42
N VAL A 193 11.01 8.99 7.29
CA VAL A 193 10.17 10.20 7.26
C VAL A 193 8.77 9.96 7.84
N SER A 194 8.28 8.73 7.86
CA SER A 194 6.98 8.40 8.44
C SER A 194 6.99 8.25 9.98
N LEU A 195 8.18 8.21 10.61
CA LEU A 195 8.30 8.05 12.06
C LEU A 195 7.75 9.23 12.87
N PRO A 196 8.07 10.52 12.56
CA PRO A 196 7.57 11.65 13.33
C PRO A 196 6.04 11.72 13.42
N PRO A 197 5.26 11.63 12.32
CA PRO A 197 3.81 11.62 12.42
C PRO A 197 3.28 10.39 13.21
N GLY A 198 3.97 9.25 13.14
CA GLY A 198 3.65 8.08 13.96
C GLY A 198 3.77 8.35 15.46
N VAL A 199 4.86 8.95 15.88
CA VAL A 199 5.09 9.35 17.29
C VAL A 199 4.04 10.38 17.73
N LEU A 200 3.72 11.38 16.90
CA LEU A 200 2.68 12.36 17.20
C LEU A 200 1.29 11.72 17.36
N PHE A 201 1.00 10.69 16.54
CA PHE A 201 -0.24 9.94 16.69
C PHE A 201 -0.30 9.19 18.02
N VAL A 202 0.78 8.50 18.43
CA VAL A 202 0.85 7.82 19.74
C VAL A 202 0.63 8.82 20.88
N ILE A 203 1.33 9.96 20.87
CA ILE A 203 1.16 11.00 21.89
C ILE A 203 -0.29 11.50 21.90
N GLY A 204 -0.87 11.78 20.74
CA GLY A 204 -2.25 12.23 20.61
C GLY A 204 -3.25 11.22 21.17
N THR A 205 -3.08 9.92 20.88
CA THR A 205 -3.99 8.86 21.36
C THR A 205 -3.92 8.67 22.88
N VAL A 206 -2.77 8.92 23.50
CA VAL A 206 -2.63 8.89 24.97
C VAL A 206 -3.35 10.07 25.62
N MET A 207 -3.47 11.22 24.96
CA MET A 207 -4.09 12.43 25.50
C MET A 207 -5.61 12.49 25.32
N VAL A 208 -6.20 11.74 24.38
CA VAL A 208 -7.66 11.70 24.20
C VAL A 208 -8.35 10.86 25.29
N ALA A 209 -9.63 11.15 25.54
CA ALA A 209 -10.44 10.33 26.43
C ALA A 209 -10.83 9.00 25.78
N GLU A 210 -11.16 8.01 26.60
CA GLU A 210 -11.78 6.77 26.10
C GLU A 210 -13.22 7.04 25.60
N SER A 211 -13.72 6.17 24.72
CA SER A 211 -15.08 6.27 24.20
C SER A 211 -16.13 6.30 25.32
N PRO A 212 -17.01 7.33 25.38
CA PRO A 212 -18.07 7.41 26.37
C PRO A 212 -19.01 6.21 26.29
N ARG A 213 -19.36 5.75 25.10
CA ARG A 213 -20.23 4.58 24.90
C ARG A 213 -19.60 3.29 25.41
N TRP A 214 -18.30 3.12 25.20
CA TRP A 214 -17.58 1.95 25.71
C TRP A 214 -17.51 1.97 27.23
N LEU A 215 -17.17 3.12 27.83
CA LEU A 215 -17.14 3.27 29.29
C LEU A 215 -18.49 2.96 29.92
N PHE A 216 -19.57 3.46 29.33
CA PHE A 216 -20.92 3.21 29.80
C PHE A 216 -21.29 1.72 29.73
N ARG A 217 -20.99 1.05 28.62
CA ARG A 217 -21.22 -0.42 28.46
C ARG A 217 -20.45 -1.26 29.48
N ARG A 218 -19.35 -0.74 30.02
CA ARG A 218 -18.53 -1.36 31.08
C ARG A 218 -18.99 -1.02 32.48
N GLY A 219 -20.14 -0.31 32.66
CA GLY A 219 -20.67 0.11 33.95
C GLY A 219 -19.91 1.29 34.58
N ARG A 220 -18.98 1.92 33.84
CA ARG A 220 -18.17 3.07 34.31
C ARG A 220 -18.88 4.39 33.98
N THR A 221 -20.09 4.59 34.54
CA THR A 221 -20.97 5.73 34.22
C THR A 221 -20.34 7.09 34.51
N GLU A 222 -19.66 7.23 35.65
CA GLU A 222 -18.98 8.49 36.01
C GLU A 222 -17.84 8.83 35.06
N ALA A 223 -17.06 7.83 34.64
CA ALA A 223 -16.02 8.02 33.66
C ALA A 223 -16.58 8.35 32.25
N ALA A 224 -17.72 7.75 31.88
CA ALA A 224 -18.44 8.08 30.66
C ALA A 224 -18.92 9.53 30.67
N ARG A 225 -19.50 9.98 31.79
CA ARG A 225 -19.91 11.38 31.99
C ARG A 225 -18.72 12.34 31.89
N ALA A 226 -17.62 12.04 32.55
CA ALA A 226 -16.40 12.84 32.49
C ALA A 226 -15.83 12.93 31.04
N ALA A 227 -15.89 11.84 30.27
CA ALA A 227 -15.47 11.83 28.86
C ALA A 227 -16.40 12.71 27.98
N LEU A 228 -17.72 12.63 28.16
CA LEU A 228 -18.70 13.49 27.49
C LEU A 228 -18.48 14.97 27.78
N LEU A 229 -18.25 15.34 29.04
CA LEU A 229 -18.03 16.73 29.44
C LEU A 229 -16.78 17.38 28.81
N ARG A 230 -15.85 16.61 28.26
CA ARG A 230 -14.72 17.16 27.48
C ARG A 230 -15.17 17.78 26.18
N SER A 231 -16.22 17.23 25.56
CA SER A 231 -16.68 17.59 24.21
C SER A 231 -18.09 18.22 24.16
N ARG A 232 -18.84 18.17 25.23
CA ARG A 232 -20.26 18.58 25.31
C ARG A 232 -20.54 19.50 26.50
N ALA A 233 -21.63 20.27 26.40
CA ALA A 233 -22.19 20.98 27.54
C ALA A 233 -22.85 19.98 28.52
N VAL A 234 -22.96 20.36 29.80
CA VAL A 234 -23.47 19.48 30.85
C VAL A 234 -24.86 18.91 30.52
N ALA A 235 -25.80 19.74 30.08
CA ALA A 235 -27.13 19.29 29.71
C ALA A 235 -27.14 18.26 28.57
N GLN A 236 -26.26 18.43 27.57
CA GLN A 236 -26.12 17.49 26.48
C GLN A 236 -25.49 16.17 26.93
N ALA A 237 -24.47 16.23 27.81
CA ALA A 237 -23.82 15.06 28.36
C ALA A 237 -24.79 14.19 29.17
N ASP A 238 -25.61 14.84 30.03
CA ASP A 238 -26.60 14.15 30.84
C ASP A 238 -27.74 13.56 29.99
N ALA A 239 -28.17 14.27 28.94
CA ALA A 239 -29.15 13.76 28.00
C ALA A 239 -28.63 12.51 27.23
N GLU A 240 -27.40 12.53 26.70
CA GLU A 240 -26.80 11.37 26.05
C GLU A 240 -26.62 10.17 26.99
N LEU A 241 -26.28 10.40 28.24
CA LEU A 241 -26.25 9.34 29.27
C LEU A 241 -27.63 8.72 29.51
N GLY A 242 -28.67 9.56 29.57
CA GLY A 242 -30.05 9.12 29.68
C GLY A 242 -30.47 8.25 28.46
N GLU A 243 -30.11 8.66 27.26
CA GLU A 243 -30.34 7.87 26.03
C GLU A 243 -29.63 6.51 26.07
N MET A 244 -28.35 6.47 26.50
CA MET A 244 -27.58 5.22 26.64
C MET A 244 -28.23 4.30 27.71
N ALA A 245 -28.73 4.85 28.80
CA ALA A 245 -29.41 4.10 29.86
C ALA A 245 -30.75 3.53 29.35
N ALA A 246 -31.54 4.34 28.65
CA ALA A 246 -32.81 3.90 28.05
C ALA A 246 -32.59 2.79 26.96
N GLU A 247 -31.54 2.93 26.13
CA GLU A 247 -31.19 1.91 25.15
C GLU A 247 -30.77 0.59 25.82
N THR A 248 -30.03 0.66 26.91
CA THR A 248 -29.61 -0.50 27.71
C THR A 248 -30.80 -1.17 28.39
N ALA A 249 -31.71 -0.38 28.98
CA ALA A 249 -32.93 -0.88 29.60
C ALA A 249 -33.84 -1.62 28.58
N LYS A 250 -34.05 -1.06 27.40
CA LYS A 250 -34.77 -1.74 26.30
C LYS A 250 -34.14 -3.05 25.90
N ARG A 251 -32.81 -3.16 25.94
CA ARG A 251 -32.10 -4.42 25.67
C ARG A 251 -32.27 -5.46 26.76
N SER A 252 -32.45 -5.03 28.03
CA SER A 252 -32.60 -5.94 29.17
C SER A 252 -34.04 -6.43 29.36
N THR A 253 -35.07 -5.67 28.97
CA THR A 253 -36.48 -6.02 29.09
C THR A 253 -37.02 -7.05 28.08
N GLY A 254 -36.14 -7.66 27.31
CA GLY A 254 -36.54 -8.84 26.50
C GLY A 254 -37.32 -8.56 25.22
N GLU A 255 -37.57 -7.32 24.84
CA GLU A 255 -38.10 -6.94 23.51
C GLU A 255 -37.11 -7.15 22.37
N ARG A 256 -36.11 -7.98 22.58
CA ARG A 256 -35.37 -8.58 21.46
C ARG A 256 -36.32 -9.54 20.76
N VAL A 257 -37.05 -9.06 19.79
CA VAL A 257 -37.44 -9.94 18.69
C VAL A 257 -36.14 -10.58 18.24
N LYS A 258 -35.94 -11.87 18.53
CA LYS A 258 -34.82 -12.68 18.02
C LYS A 258 -35.02 -12.82 16.50
N GLU A 259 -34.97 -11.72 15.77
CA GLU A 259 -34.95 -11.78 14.33
C GLU A 259 -33.63 -12.40 13.93
N SER A 260 -33.70 -13.56 13.29
CA SER A 260 -32.53 -14.21 12.72
C SER A 260 -31.84 -13.25 11.74
N LEU A 261 -30.54 -13.01 11.92
CA LEU A 261 -29.72 -12.25 10.99
C LEU A 261 -29.68 -12.89 9.58
N LEU A 262 -30.08 -14.16 9.50
CA LEU A 262 -30.19 -14.90 8.23
C LEU A 262 -31.47 -14.59 7.45
N ARG A 263 -32.31 -13.65 7.92
CA ARG A 263 -33.48 -13.21 7.14
C ARG A 263 -33.05 -12.50 5.87
N ARG A 264 -33.76 -12.76 4.79
CA ARG A 264 -33.50 -12.21 3.44
C ARG A 264 -33.33 -10.69 3.42
N LYS A 265 -34.07 -9.95 4.29
CA LYS A 265 -33.98 -8.48 4.41
C LYS A 265 -32.60 -7.99 4.89
N TYR A 266 -31.82 -8.82 5.60
CA TYR A 266 -30.47 -8.49 6.08
C TYR A 266 -29.40 -9.11 5.19
N VAL A 267 -29.62 -10.34 4.73
CA VAL A 267 -28.65 -11.11 3.92
C VAL A 267 -28.44 -10.45 2.56
N ILE A 268 -29.51 -10.03 1.88
CA ILE A 268 -29.38 -9.43 0.53
C ILE A 268 -28.53 -8.13 0.54
N PRO A 269 -28.80 -7.12 1.41
CA PRO A 269 -27.96 -5.93 1.47
C PRO A 269 -26.53 -6.24 1.89
N PHE A 270 -26.33 -7.21 2.79
CA PHE A 270 -24.99 -7.62 3.22
C PHE A 270 -24.20 -8.26 2.07
N VAL A 271 -24.79 -9.23 1.37
CA VAL A 271 -24.14 -9.89 0.21
C VAL A 271 -23.85 -8.88 -0.90
N LEU A 272 -24.81 -7.98 -1.19
CA LEU A 272 -24.61 -6.92 -2.17
C LEU A 272 -23.44 -5.99 -1.79
N ALA A 273 -23.36 -5.60 -0.53
CA ALA A 273 -22.24 -4.79 -0.02
C ALA A 273 -20.90 -5.53 -0.16
N CYS A 274 -20.86 -6.84 0.18
CA CYS A 274 -19.67 -7.67 0.01
C CYS A 274 -19.24 -7.77 -1.46
N ILE A 275 -20.19 -7.96 -2.38
CA ILE A 275 -19.90 -8.03 -3.82
C ILE A 275 -19.35 -6.68 -4.32
N ILE A 276 -19.98 -5.56 -3.96
CA ILE A 276 -19.50 -4.23 -4.37
C ILE A 276 -18.09 -3.98 -3.85
N LEU A 277 -17.83 -4.27 -2.57
CA LEU A 277 -16.50 -4.09 -1.98
C LEU A 277 -15.46 -5.02 -2.62
N ALA A 278 -15.82 -6.28 -2.89
CA ALA A 278 -14.93 -7.22 -3.57
C ALA A 278 -14.58 -6.72 -4.99
N CYS A 279 -15.58 -6.28 -5.76
CA CYS A 279 -15.36 -5.68 -7.09
C CYS A 279 -14.48 -4.44 -7.02
N THR A 280 -14.69 -3.56 -6.03
CA THR A 280 -13.87 -2.35 -5.84
C THR A 280 -12.41 -2.69 -5.56
N GLN A 281 -12.13 -3.73 -4.78
CA GLN A 281 -10.75 -4.17 -4.52
C GLN A 281 -10.15 -4.94 -5.72
N ALA A 282 -10.96 -5.72 -6.44
CA ALA A 282 -10.53 -6.48 -7.61
C ALA A 282 -10.07 -5.59 -8.78
N VAL A 283 -10.46 -4.31 -8.80
CA VAL A 283 -9.95 -3.30 -9.77
C VAL A 283 -8.45 -3.05 -9.58
N GLY A 284 -7.87 -3.41 -8.43
CA GLY A 284 -6.42 -3.39 -8.20
C GLY A 284 -5.85 -2.05 -7.76
N ILE A 285 -6.64 -1.17 -7.13
CA ILE A 285 -6.18 0.17 -6.70
C ILE A 285 -4.91 0.09 -5.83
N ASN A 286 -4.84 -0.86 -4.90
CA ASN A 286 -3.68 -1.03 -4.03
C ASN A 286 -2.42 -1.42 -4.83
N SER A 287 -2.57 -2.27 -5.84
CA SER A 287 -1.46 -2.65 -6.74
C SER A 287 -1.02 -1.46 -7.59
N ILE A 288 -1.97 -0.70 -8.15
CA ILE A 288 -1.65 0.49 -8.96
C ILE A 288 -0.94 1.55 -8.10
N ILE A 289 -1.36 1.79 -6.87
CA ILE A 289 -0.67 2.72 -5.96
C ILE A 289 0.73 2.20 -5.64
N ALA A 290 0.87 0.93 -5.23
CA ALA A 290 2.14 0.38 -4.79
C ALA A 290 3.20 0.30 -5.90
N TYR A 291 2.78 -0.03 -7.12
CA TYR A 291 3.67 -0.19 -8.28
C TYR A 291 3.61 0.98 -9.25
N ASN A 292 2.98 2.11 -8.89
CA ASN A 292 2.75 3.23 -9.81
C ASN A 292 4.05 3.71 -10.46
N THR A 293 5.07 4.02 -9.66
CA THR A 293 6.37 4.46 -10.15
C THR A 293 7.04 3.39 -11.03
N THR A 294 6.99 2.12 -10.63
CA THR A 294 7.54 1.00 -11.41
C THR A 294 6.82 0.84 -12.76
N ILE A 295 5.49 0.95 -12.78
CA ILE A 295 4.70 0.92 -14.03
C ILE A 295 5.14 2.05 -14.97
N LEU A 296 5.31 3.25 -14.44
CA LEU A 296 5.72 4.41 -15.22
C LEU A 296 7.17 4.31 -15.73
N LEU A 297 8.07 3.77 -14.92
CA LEU A 297 9.44 3.45 -15.34
C LEU A 297 9.45 2.44 -16.51
N GLN A 298 8.67 1.36 -16.40
CA GLN A 298 8.57 0.33 -17.43
C GLN A 298 7.87 0.83 -18.70
N SER A 299 7.03 1.86 -18.61
CA SER A 299 6.38 2.49 -19.75
C SER A 299 7.27 3.49 -20.50
N GLY A 300 8.51 3.71 -20.04
CA GLY A 300 9.52 4.51 -20.75
C GLY A 300 9.82 5.89 -20.15
N LEU A 301 9.30 6.19 -18.96
CA LEU A 301 9.66 7.41 -18.24
C LEU A 301 11.00 7.24 -17.49
N SER A 302 11.72 8.35 -17.32
CA SER A 302 12.88 8.41 -16.43
C SER A 302 12.44 8.35 -14.95
N ASP A 303 13.38 8.11 -14.03
CA ASP A 303 13.09 8.02 -12.59
C ASP A 303 12.36 9.26 -12.07
N VAL A 304 12.87 10.46 -12.37
CA VAL A 304 12.24 11.72 -11.98
C VAL A 304 10.86 11.89 -12.59
N GLN A 305 10.69 11.56 -13.89
CA GLN A 305 9.41 11.67 -14.59
C GLN A 305 8.37 10.69 -14.01
N ALA A 306 8.78 9.47 -13.69
CA ALA A 306 7.90 8.47 -13.09
C ALA A 306 7.41 8.90 -11.68
N HIS A 307 8.29 9.45 -10.87
CA HIS A 307 7.91 10.02 -9.57
C HIS A 307 6.98 11.24 -9.71
N TRP A 308 7.20 12.12 -10.70
CA TRP A 308 6.24 13.19 -11.02
C TRP A 308 4.88 12.62 -11.45
N GLY A 309 4.85 11.59 -12.28
CA GLY A 309 3.62 10.90 -12.65
C GLY A 309 2.86 10.39 -11.42
N TYR A 310 3.57 9.81 -10.45
CA TYR A 310 2.99 9.39 -9.19
C TYR A 310 2.47 10.55 -8.34
N VAL A 311 3.20 11.65 -8.24
CA VAL A 311 2.74 12.88 -7.55
C VAL A 311 1.44 13.40 -8.17
N PHE A 312 1.36 13.51 -9.50
CA PHE A 312 0.14 13.94 -10.17
C PHE A 312 -1.02 12.98 -9.91
N PHE A 313 -0.78 11.67 -9.99
CA PHE A 313 -1.78 10.64 -9.67
C PHE A 313 -2.35 10.84 -8.26
N THR A 314 -1.50 11.02 -7.26
CA THR A 314 -1.94 11.18 -5.87
C THR A 314 -2.65 12.50 -5.62
N ILE A 315 -2.23 13.59 -6.27
CA ILE A 315 -2.92 14.90 -6.19
C ILE A 315 -4.33 14.79 -6.80
N VAL A 316 -4.47 14.17 -7.97
CA VAL A 316 -5.78 13.97 -8.59
C VAL A 316 -6.67 13.12 -7.69
N ASN A 317 -6.15 12.03 -7.14
CA ASN A 317 -6.88 11.17 -6.20
C ASN A 317 -7.35 11.97 -4.95
N PHE A 318 -6.49 12.82 -4.39
CA PHE A 318 -6.82 13.69 -3.27
C PHE A 318 -7.94 14.68 -3.63
N LEU A 319 -7.84 15.37 -4.78
CA LEU A 319 -8.83 16.34 -5.24
C LEU A 319 -10.16 15.67 -5.57
N MET A 320 -10.14 14.51 -6.22
CA MET A 320 -11.33 13.74 -6.57
C MET A 320 -12.02 13.14 -5.33
N THR A 321 -11.28 12.78 -4.29
CA THR A 321 -11.86 12.39 -3.00
C THR A 321 -12.69 13.54 -2.41
N PHE A 322 -12.16 14.77 -2.44
CA PHE A 322 -12.89 15.96 -1.99
C PHE A 322 -14.14 16.23 -2.85
N ALA A 323 -13.98 16.19 -4.19
CA ALA A 323 -15.09 16.35 -5.11
C ALA A 323 -16.17 15.27 -4.90
N GLY A 324 -15.79 14.02 -4.69
CA GLY A 324 -16.68 12.90 -4.41
C GLY A 324 -17.54 13.11 -3.17
N VAL A 325 -16.94 13.57 -2.07
CA VAL A 325 -17.68 13.91 -0.84
C VAL A 325 -18.70 15.00 -1.08
N MET A 326 -18.38 16.02 -1.88
CA MET A 326 -19.32 17.10 -2.20
C MET A 326 -20.43 16.67 -3.17
N LEU A 327 -20.11 15.79 -4.12
CA LEU A 327 -21.05 15.38 -5.16
C LEU A 327 -22.01 14.28 -4.69
N VAL A 328 -21.62 13.47 -3.70
CA VAL A 328 -22.45 12.34 -3.23
C VAL A 328 -23.83 12.80 -2.75
N ASP A 329 -23.89 13.95 -2.07
CA ASP A 329 -25.14 14.52 -1.57
C ASP A 329 -25.96 15.22 -2.65
N ARG A 330 -25.31 15.71 -3.74
CA ARG A 330 -25.99 16.46 -4.82
C ARG A 330 -26.46 15.57 -5.96
N LYS A 331 -25.64 14.61 -6.41
CA LYS A 331 -25.89 13.77 -7.61
C LYS A 331 -26.26 12.33 -7.26
N GLY A 332 -26.05 11.94 -6.03
CA GLY A 332 -26.38 10.61 -5.52
C GLY A 332 -25.29 9.56 -5.83
N ARG A 333 -25.34 8.50 -5.04
CA ARG A 333 -24.32 7.43 -5.03
C ARG A 333 -24.26 6.63 -6.34
N LYS A 334 -25.42 6.38 -6.96
CA LYS A 334 -25.52 5.61 -8.22
C LYS A 334 -24.81 6.32 -9.36
N PHE A 335 -24.98 7.64 -9.46
CA PHE A 335 -24.36 8.45 -10.51
C PHE A 335 -22.83 8.41 -10.40
N LEU A 336 -22.30 8.62 -9.19
CA LEU A 336 -20.86 8.58 -8.94
C LEU A 336 -20.27 7.19 -9.22
N LEU A 337 -20.98 6.13 -8.80
CA LEU A 337 -20.55 4.76 -9.08
C LEU A 337 -20.49 4.50 -10.60
N SER A 338 -21.50 4.94 -11.36
CA SER A 338 -21.54 4.73 -12.81
C SER A 338 -20.41 5.48 -13.53
N ILE A 339 -20.17 6.74 -13.20
CA ILE A 339 -19.06 7.52 -13.78
C ILE A 339 -17.72 6.92 -13.41
N GLY A 340 -17.50 6.61 -12.12
CA GLY A 340 -16.26 6.02 -11.65
C GLY A 340 -15.95 4.69 -12.33
N THR A 341 -16.91 3.76 -12.38
CA THR A 341 -16.70 2.45 -13.05
C THR A 341 -16.43 2.60 -14.55
N THR A 342 -17.07 3.55 -15.21
CA THR A 342 -16.81 3.82 -16.64
C THR A 342 -15.40 4.38 -16.85
N GLY A 343 -14.97 5.34 -16.02
CA GLY A 343 -13.61 5.88 -16.05
C GLY A 343 -12.55 4.82 -15.81
N LEU A 344 -12.74 3.98 -14.78
CA LEU A 344 -11.88 2.84 -14.49
C LEU A 344 -11.76 1.87 -15.67
N PHE A 345 -12.88 1.50 -16.29
CA PHE A 345 -12.89 0.60 -17.46
C PHE A 345 -12.09 1.18 -18.63
N ILE A 346 -12.34 2.45 -18.99
CA ILE A 346 -11.65 3.12 -20.09
C ILE A 346 -10.15 3.22 -19.81
N SER A 347 -9.78 3.62 -18.60
CA SER A 347 -8.40 3.79 -18.18
C SER A 347 -7.63 2.47 -18.22
N LEU A 348 -8.14 1.41 -17.59
CA LEU A 348 -7.50 0.11 -17.58
C LEU A 348 -7.41 -0.51 -18.98
N LEU A 349 -8.43 -0.32 -19.82
CA LEU A 349 -8.39 -0.77 -21.22
C LEU A 349 -7.29 -0.03 -22.00
N ALA A 350 -7.17 1.29 -21.82
CA ALA A 350 -6.14 2.09 -22.47
C ALA A 350 -4.73 1.62 -22.05
N VAL A 351 -4.49 1.48 -20.75
CA VAL A 351 -3.21 0.96 -20.21
C VAL A 351 -2.93 -0.43 -20.75
N GLY A 352 -3.93 -1.34 -20.73
CA GLY A 352 -3.79 -2.70 -21.27
C GLY A 352 -3.38 -2.72 -22.75
N ILE A 353 -3.99 -1.87 -23.60
CA ILE A 353 -3.63 -1.76 -25.02
C ILE A 353 -2.20 -1.24 -25.20
N LEU A 354 -1.80 -0.21 -24.40
CA LEU A 354 -0.45 0.35 -24.49
C LEU A 354 0.63 -0.69 -24.12
N PHE A 355 0.41 -1.46 -23.06
CA PHE A 355 1.33 -2.54 -22.66
C PHE A 355 1.31 -3.72 -23.62
N SER A 356 0.15 -4.13 -24.14
CA SER A 356 0.03 -5.21 -25.13
C SER A 356 0.85 -4.93 -26.40
N ARG A 357 0.89 -3.67 -26.84
CA ARG A 357 1.74 -3.25 -27.98
C ARG A 357 3.23 -3.39 -27.69
N ALA A 358 3.66 -3.13 -26.44
CA ALA A 358 5.05 -3.35 -26.04
C ALA A 358 5.36 -4.85 -25.91
N GLU A 359 4.45 -5.63 -25.34
CA GLU A 359 4.60 -7.09 -25.19
C GLU A 359 4.63 -7.84 -26.53
N SER A 360 3.92 -7.37 -27.54
CA SER A 360 3.95 -8.00 -28.87
C SER A 360 5.34 -8.00 -29.53
N ARG A 361 6.25 -7.13 -29.04
CA ARG A 361 7.66 -7.05 -29.49
C ARG A 361 8.63 -7.82 -28.58
N ARG A 362 8.11 -8.58 -27.62
CA ARG A 362 8.91 -9.38 -26.69
C ARG A 362 9.63 -10.51 -27.42
N VAL A 363 10.90 -10.72 -27.09
CA VAL A 363 11.73 -11.80 -27.62
C VAL A 363 12.16 -12.69 -26.46
N ASP A 364 12.00 -14.00 -26.61
CA ASP A 364 12.55 -14.98 -25.68
C ASP A 364 13.94 -15.44 -26.11
N SER A 365 14.93 -15.11 -25.28
CA SER A 365 16.33 -15.49 -25.45
C SER A 365 16.77 -16.59 -24.47
N SER A 366 15.82 -17.39 -23.95
CA SER A 366 16.10 -18.43 -22.95
C SER A 366 17.16 -19.42 -23.37
N ARG A 367 17.17 -19.85 -24.64
CA ARG A 367 18.18 -20.79 -25.18
C ARG A 367 19.59 -20.20 -25.16
N ALA A 368 19.72 -18.92 -25.56
CA ALA A 368 21.01 -18.23 -25.57
C ALA A 368 21.51 -18.05 -24.11
N MET A 369 20.63 -17.67 -23.21
CA MET A 369 20.99 -17.49 -21.80
C MET A 369 21.30 -18.83 -21.10
N GLN A 370 20.57 -19.90 -21.41
CA GLN A 370 20.87 -21.25 -20.88
C GLN A 370 22.27 -21.72 -21.30
N ALA A 371 22.73 -21.38 -22.52
CA ALA A 371 24.08 -21.71 -22.99
C ALA A 371 25.19 -20.95 -22.23
N MET A 372 24.85 -19.84 -21.56
CA MET A 372 25.81 -19.09 -20.75
C MET A 372 25.92 -19.60 -19.29
N VAL A 373 25.07 -20.56 -18.91
CA VAL A 373 25.11 -21.17 -17.57
C VAL A 373 26.37 -22.01 -17.41
N GLY A 374 27.22 -21.60 -16.46
CA GLY A 374 28.45 -22.31 -16.16
C GLY A 374 28.29 -23.60 -15.35
N ALA A 375 29.34 -24.35 -15.13
CA ALA A 375 29.36 -25.58 -14.35
C ALA A 375 28.87 -25.40 -12.89
N GLY A 376 29.00 -24.19 -12.33
CA GLY A 376 28.51 -23.84 -10.98
C GLY A 376 26.99 -23.67 -10.86
N GLN A 377 26.23 -23.94 -11.91
CA GLN A 377 24.76 -23.79 -11.95
C GLN A 377 24.29 -22.41 -11.44
N LYS A 378 25.02 -21.36 -11.81
CA LYS A 378 24.75 -19.96 -11.52
C LYS A 378 25.07 -19.10 -12.73
N LEU A 379 24.46 -17.94 -12.85
CA LEU A 379 24.70 -16.96 -13.90
C LEU A 379 24.81 -15.58 -13.28
N SER A 380 25.84 -14.82 -13.67
CA SER A 380 25.97 -13.40 -13.38
C SER A 380 26.21 -12.66 -14.70
N LEU A 381 25.38 -11.68 -14.99
CA LEU A 381 25.37 -10.98 -16.27
C LEU A 381 25.17 -9.49 -16.08
N VAL A 382 26.07 -8.67 -16.60
CA VAL A 382 25.82 -7.23 -16.75
C VAL A 382 24.93 -7.03 -17.98
N TYR A 383 23.75 -6.47 -17.78
CA TYR A 383 22.80 -6.25 -18.86
C TYR A 383 22.91 -4.83 -19.40
N ASP A 384 23.69 -4.68 -20.46
CA ASP A 384 23.89 -3.44 -21.20
C ASP A 384 23.39 -3.58 -22.66
N HIS A 385 23.49 -2.51 -23.45
CA HIS A 385 23.11 -2.54 -24.87
C HIS A 385 23.83 -3.63 -25.68
N LYS A 386 25.13 -3.87 -25.43
CA LYS A 386 25.94 -4.86 -26.11
C LYS A 386 25.47 -6.28 -25.80
N THR A 387 25.18 -6.55 -24.53
CA THR A 387 24.67 -7.84 -24.08
C THR A 387 23.25 -8.09 -24.61
N ALA A 388 22.39 -7.05 -24.60
CA ALA A 388 21.07 -7.13 -25.19
C ALA A 388 21.11 -7.49 -26.68
N ASP A 389 21.96 -6.83 -27.47
CA ASP A 389 22.13 -7.09 -28.89
C ASP A 389 22.68 -8.51 -29.14
N THR A 390 23.63 -8.96 -28.34
CA THR A 390 24.17 -10.33 -28.40
C THR A 390 23.06 -11.36 -28.17
N LEU A 391 22.22 -11.19 -27.16
CA LEU A 391 21.14 -12.10 -26.85
C LEU A 391 20.05 -12.08 -27.94
N LEU A 392 19.70 -10.89 -28.46
CA LEU A 392 18.74 -10.75 -29.55
C LEU A 392 19.23 -11.40 -30.83
N THR A 393 20.52 -11.23 -31.17
CA THR A 393 21.16 -11.86 -32.34
C THR A 393 21.16 -13.38 -32.21
N ALA A 394 21.52 -13.91 -31.03
CA ALA A 394 21.47 -15.34 -30.75
C ALA A 394 20.06 -15.93 -30.81
N ALA A 395 19.02 -15.11 -30.54
CA ALA A 395 17.62 -15.50 -30.70
C ALA A 395 17.09 -15.38 -32.14
N GLY A 396 17.95 -15.02 -33.10
CA GLY A 396 17.58 -14.85 -34.53
C GLY A 396 16.75 -13.59 -34.79
N LYS A 397 16.84 -12.59 -33.94
CA LYS A 397 16.07 -11.33 -33.96
C LYS A 397 17.00 -10.11 -33.98
N ALA A 398 18.15 -10.23 -34.66
CA ALA A 398 19.08 -9.11 -34.83
C ALA A 398 18.35 -7.88 -35.41
N GLY A 399 18.64 -6.72 -34.86
CA GLY A 399 18.04 -5.44 -35.30
C GLY A 399 16.57 -5.21 -34.91
N GLN A 400 15.98 -6.04 -34.08
CA GLN A 400 14.59 -5.83 -33.60
C GLN A 400 14.48 -4.69 -32.58
N ALA A 401 15.55 -4.35 -31.86
CA ALA A 401 15.70 -3.07 -31.16
C ALA A 401 16.54 -2.14 -32.04
N ALA A 402 16.10 -0.89 -32.23
CA ALA A 402 16.96 0.11 -32.86
C ALA A 402 18.26 0.24 -32.04
N ALA A 403 19.38 0.55 -32.67
CA ALA A 403 20.71 0.56 -32.05
C ALA A 403 20.76 1.40 -30.72
N ASP A 404 19.93 2.41 -30.61
CA ASP A 404 19.83 3.29 -29.42
C ASP A 404 18.60 3.04 -28.55
N GLN A 405 17.77 2.02 -28.86
CA GLN A 405 16.56 1.75 -28.08
C GLN A 405 16.89 0.92 -26.83
N ALA A 406 16.56 1.48 -25.66
CA ALA A 406 16.65 0.74 -24.41
C ALA A 406 15.78 -0.51 -24.43
N THR A 407 16.27 -1.59 -23.83
CA THR A 407 15.54 -2.84 -23.65
C THR A 407 15.49 -3.22 -22.18
N SER A 408 14.46 -3.94 -21.77
CA SER A 408 14.33 -4.54 -20.45
C SER A 408 14.46 -6.05 -20.54
N LEU A 409 15.13 -6.66 -19.56
CA LEU A 409 15.31 -8.10 -19.42
C LEU A 409 14.66 -8.59 -18.14
N ILE A 410 13.86 -9.65 -18.24
CA ILE A 410 13.36 -10.43 -17.11
C ILE A 410 13.72 -11.89 -17.36
N VAL A 411 14.34 -12.55 -16.40
CA VAL A 411 14.69 -13.97 -16.49
C VAL A 411 13.84 -14.75 -15.50
N ILE A 412 13.09 -15.73 -16.00
CA ILE A 412 12.37 -16.73 -15.22
C ILE A 412 13.19 -17.99 -15.21
N TYR A 413 13.54 -18.48 -14.04
CA TYR A 413 14.41 -19.62 -13.85
C TYR A 413 13.93 -20.54 -12.75
N SER A 414 14.38 -21.78 -12.76
CA SER A 414 13.99 -22.79 -11.79
C SER A 414 15.15 -23.68 -11.38
N TYR A 415 15.05 -24.21 -10.16
CA TYR A 415 15.81 -25.33 -9.65
C TYR A 415 14.82 -26.39 -9.17
N GLY A 416 14.60 -27.42 -9.97
CA GLY A 416 13.55 -28.41 -9.73
C GLY A 416 12.15 -27.77 -9.73
N ASP A 417 11.40 -27.99 -8.64
CA ASP A 417 10.03 -27.52 -8.51
C ASP A 417 9.89 -26.04 -8.07
N PHE A 418 11.02 -25.38 -7.72
CA PHE A 418 11.01 -23.99 -7.28
C PHE A 418 11.40 -23.06 -8.43
N ARG A 419 10.62 -22.00 -8.60
CA ARG A 419 10.77 -20.98 -9.63
C ARG A 419 11.00 -19.62 -9.02
N ALA A 420 11.80 -18.82 -9.72
CA ALA A 420 12.00 -17.42 -9.38
C ALA A 420 12.10 -16.58 -10.65
N ALA A 421 11.94 -15.27 -10.50
CA ALA A 421 12.17 -14.31 -11.57
C ALA A 421 13.14 -13.23 -11.06
N THR A 422 14.01 -12.75 -11.94
CA THR A 422 14.87 -11.61 -11.64
C THR A 422 14.05 -10.32 -11.58
N PRO A 423 14.51 -9.30 -10.84
CA PRO A 423 14.07 -7.93 -11.06
C PRO A 423 14.25 -7.53 -12.52
N VAL A 424 13.55 -6.48 -12.95
CA VAL A 424 13.67 -5.94 -14.31
C VAL A 424 15.03 -5.26 -14.46
N ALA A 425 15.89 -5.76 -15.35
CA ALA A 425 17.13 -5.09 -15.71
C ALA A 425 16.92 -4.27 -16.98
N ARG A 426 17.46 -3.04 -17.03
CA ARG A 426 17.40 -2.16 -18.22
C ARG A 426 18.77 -2.02 -18.84
N SER A 427 18.84 -2.06 -20.18
CA SER A 427 20.09 -1.93 -20.92
C SER A 427 20.68 -0.51 -20.92
N ASP A 428 19.89 0.50 -20.58
CA ASP A 428 20.30 1.91 -20.47
C ASP A 428 20.67 2.32 -19.03
N ASP A 429 20.55 1.43 -18.04
CA ASP A 429 21.00 1.70 -16.67
C ASP A 429 22.46 1.25 -16.48
N ALA A 430 23.42 2.12 -16.87
CA ALA A 430 24.85 1.86 -16.72
C ALA A 430 25.31 1.66 -15.26
N MET A 431 24.45 1.97 -14.28
CA MET A 431 24.73 1.86 -12.85
C MET A 431 24.04 0.67 -12.19
N ALA A 432 23.33 -0.16 -12.97
CA ALA A 432 22.64 -1.34 -12.45
C ALA A 432 23.63 -2.40 -11.96
N LYS A 433 23.21 -3.13 -10.92
CA LYS A 433 23.92 -4.34 -10.49
C LYS A 433 23.84 -5.41 -11.58
N PRO A 434 24.84 -6.31 -11.67
CA PRO A 434 24.71 -7.49 -12.51
C PRO A 434 23.45 -8.29 -12.15
N VAL A 435 22.79 -8.84 -13.15
CA VAL A 435 21.69 -9.80 -12.97
C VAL A 435 22.30 -11.09 -12.43
N GLU A 436 22.01 -11.42 -11.18
CA GLU A 436 22.52 -12.61 -10.53
C GLU A 436 21.42 -13.67 -10.43
N ILE A 437 21.72 -14.85 -10.92
CA ILE A 437 20.87 -16.03 -10.86
C ILE A 437 21.63 -17.09 -10.09
N ASN A 438 21.16 -17.43 -8.91
CA ASN A 438 21.75 -18.44 -8.06
C ASN A 438 20.66 -19.26 -7.35
N ARG A 439 21.07 -20.38 -6.76
CA ARG A 439 20.13 -21.28 -6.07
C ARG A 439 19.52 -20.66 -4.82
N GLU A 440 20.26 -19.87 -4.08
CA GLU A 440 19.84 -19.24 -2.84
C GLU A 440 18.69 -18.25 -3.06
N SER A 441 18.64 -17.61 -4.23
CA SER A 441 17.55 -16.69 -4.58
C SER A 441 16.27 -17.40 -5.03
N CYS A 442 16.30 -18.73 -5.25
CA CYS A 442 15.16 -19.50 -5.78
C CYS A 442 14.68 -20.58 -4.82
N VAL A 443 15.61 -21.34 -4.23
CA VAL A 443 15.27 -22.48 -3.36
C VAL A 443 15.22 -22.04 -1.90
N PRO A 444 14.09 -22.24 -1.23
CA PRO A 444 13.93 -21.86 0.19
C PRO A 444 14.94 -22.52 1.11
N ALA A 445 15.42 -21.77 2.12
CA ALA A 445 16.40 -22.27 3.07
C ALA A 445 15.82 -23.38 3.99
N ASN A 446 14.54 -23.31 4.33
CA ASN A 446 13.89 -24.23 5.26
C ASN A 446 12.55 -24.76 4.76
N LYS A 447 12.06 -25.87 5.35
CA LYS A 447 10.82 -26.56 4.96
C LYS A 447 9.58 -25.71 5.16
N VAL A 448 9.57 -24.80 6.13
CA VAL A 448 8.40 -23.95 6.40
C VAL A 448 8.21 -22.96 5.27
N VAL A 449 9.28 -22.25 4.89
CA VAL A 449 9.24 -21.32 3.75
C VAL A 449 8.94 -22.07 2.44
N ALA A 450 9.51 -23.27 2.27
CA ALA A 450 9.23 -24.12 1.11
C ALA A 450 7.74 -24.48 0.98
N PHE A 451 7.09 -24.82 2.08
CA PHE A 451 5.66 -25.13 2.09
C PHE A 451 4.82 -23.95 1.64
N PHE A 452 5.13 -22.74 2.08
CA PHE A 452 4.39 -21.55 1.64
C PHE A 452 4.73 -21.10 0.20
N SER A 453 5.93 -21.41 -0.29
CA SER A 453 6.35 -21.08 -1.66
C SER A 453 5.80 -22.09 -2.69
N ASN A 454 5.90 -23.37 -2.38
CA ASN A 454 5.34 -24.48 -3.16
C ASN A 454 5.03 -25.67 -2.26
N PRO A 455 3.77 -25.85 -1.79
CA PRO A 455 3.36 -26.91 -0.87
C PRO A 455 3.65 -28.34 -1.39
N PHE A 456 3.73 -28.49 -2.71
CA PHE A 456 3.94 -29.78 -3.39
C PHE A 456 5.36 -29.95 -3.91
N GLY A 457 6.24 -28.95 -3.72
CA GLY A 457 7.61 -28.98 -4.20
C GLY A 457 8.54 -29.85 -3.35
N ASN A 458 9.42 -30.61 -4.00
CA ASN A 458 10.44 -31.39 -3.31
C ASN A 458 11.71 -30.54 -3.07
N LEU A 459 11.86 -30.06 -1.82
CA LEU A 459 12.97 -29.20 -1.42
C LEU A 459 14.35 -29.89 -1.55
N GLU A 460 14.44 -31.16 -1.23
CA GLU A 460 15.73 -31.90 -1.29
C GLU A 460 16.16 -32.11 -2.75
N ALA A 461 15.21 -32.44 -3.62
CA ALA A 461 15.48 -32.54 -5.05
C ALA A 461 15.91 -31.18 -5.65
N ALA A 462 15.26 -30.09 -5.24
CA ALA A 462 15.57 -28.75 -5.72
C ALA A 462 16.98 -28.27 -5.32
N ARG A 463 17.48 -28.71 -4.15
CA ARG A 463 18.85 -28.39 -3.70
C ARG A 463 19.94 -29.00 -4.59
N GLN A 464 19.62 -30.04 -5.35
CA GLN A 464 20.55 -30.72 -6.26
C GLN A 464 20.23 -30.47 -7.73
N ALA A 465 19.03 -29.95 -8.04
CA ALA A 465 18.58 -29.75 -9.40
C ALA A 465 19.46 -28.76 -10.17
N PRO A 466 19.69 -28.96 -11.49
CA PRO A 466 20.39 -28.00 -12.32
C PRO A 466 19.58 -26.72 -12.53
N LEU A 467 20.28 -25.62 -12.82
CA LEU A 467 19.65 -24.36 -13.22
C LEU A 467 19.00 -24.53 -14.59
N LYS A 468 17.72 -24.25 -14.65
CA LYS A 468 16.95 -24.17 -15.89
C LYS A 468 16.45 -22.75 -16.11
N ILE A 469 16.83 -22.13 -17.22
CA ILE A 469 16.24 -20.87 -17.68
C ILE A 469 14.94 -21.21 -18.41
N GLU A 470 13.81 -20.87 -17.80
CA GLU A 470 12.51 -21.14 -18.41
C GLU A 470 12.18 -20.12 -19.49
N ASN A 471 12.36 -18.83 -19.16
CA ASN A 471 12.21 -17.74 -20.11
C ASN A 471 13.25 -16.66 -19.83
N ALA A 472 13.75 -16.01 -20.89
CA ALA A 472 14.58 -14.82 -20.83
C ALA A 472 13.98 -13.76 -21.76
N LEU A 473 13.09 -12.95 -21.19
CA LEU A 473 12.21 -12.07 -21.95
C LEU A 473 12.86 -10.70 -22.13
N ILE A 474 13.24 -10.38 -23.34
CA ILE A 474 13.75 -9.07 -23.74
C ILE A 474 12.60 -8.30 -24.37
N THR A 475 12.31 -7.13 -23.82
CA THR A 475 11.21 -6.25 -24.29
C THR A 475 11.80 -4.87 -24.59
N PRO A 476 11.60 -4.31 -25.80
CA PRO A 476 11.97 -2.93 -26.08
C PRO A 476 11.23 -1.97 -25.15
N VAL A 477 11.96 -1.07 -24.49
CA VAL A 477 11.36 -0.05 -23.63
C VAL A 477 10.64 0.98 -24.52
N PRO A 478 9.37 1.26 -24.27
CA PRO A 478 8.65 2.28 -25.04
C PRO A 478 9.28 3.67 -24.84
N GLY A 479 9.09 4.56 -25.81
CA GLY A 479 9.53 5.95 -25.69
C GLY A 479 8.73 6.74 -24.65
N ALA A 480 9.29 7.85 -24.17
CA ALA A 480 8.68 8.70 -23.11
C ALA A 480 7.24 9.17 -23.45
N GLY A 481 6.90 9.34 -24.74
CA GLY A 481 5.53 9.67 -25.16
C GLY A 481 4.51 8.59 -24.75
N ASN A 482 4.87 7.32 -24.87
CA ASN A 482 4.03 6.21 -24.39
C ASN A 482 3.89 6.22 -22.86
N GLY A 483 4.98 6.53 -22.16
CA GLY A 483 4.98 6.65 -20.70
C GLY A 483 4.03 7.73 -20.20
N TRP A 484 3.98 8.89 -20.86
CA TRP A 484 3.03 9.95 -20.51
C TRP A 484 1.57 9.58 -20.85
N LEU A 485 1.33 8.82 -21.93
CA LEU A 485 -0.01 8.29 -22.21
C LEU A 485 -0.48 7.33 -21.11
N VAL A 486 0.41 6.46 -20.62
CA VAL A 486 0.12 5.59 -19.47
C VAL A 486 -0.16 6.44 -18.23
N ALA A 487 0.68 7.44 -17.94
CA ALA A 487 0.48 8.35 -16.80
C ALA A 487 -0.89 9.05 -16.87
N ILE A 488 -1.27 9.62 -18.01
CA ILE A 488 -2.58 10.28 -18.22
C ILE A 488 -3.72 9.26 -18.02
N SER A 489 -3.58 8.05 -18.54
CA SER A 489 -4.58 7.00 -18.33
C SER A 489 -4.74 6.66 -16.85
N LEU A 490 -3.64 6.60 -16.09
CA LEU A 490 -3.68 6.39 -14.64
C LEU A 490 -4.26 7.60 -13.88
N LEU A 491 -4.12 8.84 -14.39
CA LEU A 491 -4.80 10.00 -13.81
C LEU A 491 -6.34 9.92 -13.96
N VAL A 492 -6.83 9.32 -15.06
CA VAL A 492 -8.26 9.06 -15.23
C VAL A 492 -8.73 7.94 -14.29
N TYR A 493 -7.84 7.00 -13.97
CA TYR A 493 -8.12 5.94 -13.00
C TYR A 493 -8.25 6.48 -11.56
N ALA A 494 -7.44 7.48 -11.18
CA ALA A 494 -7.38 8.06 -9.82
C ALA A 494 -8.69 8.73 -9.38
#